data_338a8b1d5e459ee17492d751a1f94a9e
#
_entry.id   338a8b1d5e459ee17492d751a1f94a9e
#
_cell.length_a   1.000
_cell.length_b   1.000
_cell.length_c   1.000
_cell.angle_alpha   90.00
_cell.angle_beta   90.00
_cell.angle_gamma   90.00
#
_symmetry.space_group_name_H-M   'P 1'
#
loop_
_entity.id
_entity.type
_entity.pdbx_description
1 polymer ?
#
loop_
_entity_poly.entity_id
_entity_poly.type
_entity_poly.pdbx_seq_one_letter_code
_entity_poly.pdbx_strand_id
1 'polypeptide(L)'
;YSLTSDDVQAFREDGYIHLAGVLPDAVLEYYEPIISKITQEHDPAAGVALEDKDLYGKAFIQLGNLWQHNAQVKELVFCKRLARLASELIGTASVRLYHDQSLYKEPSGGITPWHVDQQYWPMDSSKSVTAWIPLQSTPVEMGPLCFGRGSHLKYIARDVKISDESERIITQAIKKEKIIEIQEPYALGDVSFHSGWTLHRAGGNTTEQARKAHTVIYMDEQMRLKETRSQNQENDRISWCGDTADGAVINGPLTPILYRAD
;
A
#
# COMPACT_ATOMS: atom_id res chain seq x y z
N TYR A 1 -15.20 3.66 14.08
CA TYR A 1 -14.39 2.45 14.20
C TYR A 1 -13.31 2.64 15.27
N SER A 2 -13.06 1.64 16.10
CA SER A 2 -12.02 1.66 17.13
C SER A 2 -11.28 0.34 17.14
N LEU A 3 -9.95 0.39 17.29
CA LEU A 3 -9.13 -0.80 17.49
C LEU A 3 -9.25 -1.28 18.93
N THR A 4 -9.19 -2.58 19.11
CA THR A 4 -8.97 -3.23 20.40
C THR A 4 -7.47 -3.38 20.68
N SER A 5 -7.10 -3.68 21.91
CA SER A 5 -5.71 -4.05 22.25
C SER A 5 -5.23 -5.28 21.47
N ASP A 6 -6.15 -6.22 21.23
CA ASP A 6 -5.86 -7.46 20.50
C ASP A 6 -5.60 -7.20 19.02
N ASP A 7 -6.32 -6.25 18.39
CA ASP A 7 -6.04 -5.82 17.01
C ASP A 7 -4.63 -5.23 16.88
N VAL A 8 -4.24 -4.36 17.80
CA VAL A 8 -2.91 -3.75 17.82
C VAL A 8 -1.83 -4.80 18.04
N GLN A 9 -2.08 -5.77 18.94
CA GLN A 9 -1.16 -6.87 19.20
C GLN A 9 -1.02 -7.78 17.97
N ALA A 10 -2.14 -8.16 17.34
CA ALA A 10 -2.15 -8.97 16.13
C ALA A 10 -1.35 -8.29 15.00
N PHE A 11 -1.55 -6.99 14.77
CA PHE A 11 -0.76 -6.24 13.78
C PHE A 11 0.74 -6.28 14.08
N ARG A 12 1.14 -6.13 15.36
CA ARG A 12 2.56 -6.16 15.75
C ARG A 12 3.20 -7.53 15.57
N GLU A 13 2.43 -8.59 15.76
CA GLU A 13 2.91 -9.98 15.60
C GLU A 13 2.91 -10.41 14.13
N ASP A 14 1.86 -10.09 13.40
CA ASP A 14 1.62 -10.58 12.05
C ASP A 14 2.17 -9.64 10.95
N GLY A 15 2.35 -8.36 11.26
CA GLY A 15 2.81 -7.32 10.32
C GLY A 15 1.70 -6.76 9.42
N TYR A 16 0.51 -7.28 9.55
CA TYR A 16 -0.69 -6.82 8.85
C TYR A 16 -1.94 -7.07 9.69
N ILE A 17 -3.03 -6.41 9.34
CA ILE A 17 -4.36 -6.66 9.88
C ILE A 17 -5.41 -6.38 8.81
N HIS A 18 -6.44 -7.22 8.74
CA HIS A 18 -7.65 -7.00 7.94
C HIS A 18 -8.77 -6.59 8.89
N LEU A 19 -9.34 -5.42 8.67
CA LEU A 19 -10.39 -4.83 9.50
C LEU A 19 -11.68 -4.72 8.71
N ALA A 20 -12.72 -5.39 9.19
CA ALA A 20 -14.03 -5.39 8.53
C ALA A 20 -14.81 -4.11 8.81
N GLY A 21 -15.46 -3.54 7.79
CA GLY A 21 -16.41 -2.44 7.93
C GLY A 21 -15.80 -1.13 8.48
N VAL A 22 -14.56 -0.84 8.13
CA VAL A 22 -13.87 0.40 8.57
C VAL A 22 -14.52 1.64 7.97
N LEU A 23 -14.90 1.56 6.71
CA LEU A 23 -15.57 2.64 5.97
C LEU A 23 -17.00 2.21 5.62
N PRO A 24 -18.00 3.10 5.73
CA PRO A 24 -19.34 2.81 5.22
C PRO A 24 -19.33 2.58 3.72
N ASP A 25 -20.13 1.63 3.22
CA ASP A 25 -20.26 1.32 1.80
C ASP A 25 -20.54 2.57 0.96
N ALA A 26 -21.47 3.40 1.39
CA ALA A 26 -21.85 4.65 0.70
C ALA A 26 -20.68 5.63 0.52
N VAL A 27 -19.65 5.56 1.38
CA VAL A 27 -18.43 6.37 1.24
C VAL A 27 -17.62 5.86 0.06
N LEU A 28 -17.43 4.55 -0.05
CA LEU A 28 -16.66 3.96 -1.15
C LEU A 28 -17.42 4.02 -2.48
N GLU A 29 -18.74 3.83 -2.46
CA GLU A 29 -19.61 4.03 -3.63
C GLU A 29 -19.54 5.46 -4.19
N TYR A 30 -19.32 6.44 -3.32
CA TYR A 30 -19.11 7.83 -3.74
C TYR A 30 -17.74 8.07 -4.35
N TYR A 31 -16.66 7.53 -3.75
CA TYR A 31 -15.29 7.79 -4.22
C TYR A 31 -14.86 6.89 -5.39
N GLU A 32 -15.39 5.68 -5.49
CA GLU A 32 -15.01 4.73 -6.54
C GLU A 32 -15.08 5.32 -7.95
N PRO A 33 -16.21 5.90 -8.42
CA PRO A 33 -16.30 6.43 -9.78
C PRO A 33 -15.36 7.61 -10.02
N ILE A 34 -15.06 8.40 -8.99
CA ILE A 34 -14.14 9.53 -9.07
C ILE A 34 -12.71 9.04 -9.28
N ILE A 35 -12.27 8.08 -8.45
CA ILE A 35 -10.93 7.49 -8.54
C ILE A 35 -10.77 6.71 -9.84
N SER A 36 -11.81 5.95 -10.25
CA SER A 36 -11.82 5.20 -11.51
C SER A 36 -11.64 6.11 -12.72
N LYS A 37 -12.35 7.22 -12.75
CA LYS A 37 -12.25 8.20 -13.83
C LYS A 37 -10.81 8.74 -13.95
N ILE A 38 -10.24 9.20 -12.83
CA ILE A 38 -8.86 9.73 -12.81
C ILE A 38 -7.85 8.66 -13.24
N THR A 39 -8.00 7.43 -12.73
CA THR A 39 -7.11 6.33 -13.06
C THR A 39 -7.14 6.00 -14.55
N GLN A 40 -8.32 6.00 -15.16
CA GLN A 40 -8.48 5.75 -16.60
C GLN A 40 -7.95 6.89 -17.47
N GLU A 41 -8.23 8.15 -17.08
CA GLU A 41 -7.80 9.34 -17.84
C GLU A 41 -6.28 9.53 -17.83
N HIS A 42 -5.58 9.01 -16.83
CA HIS A 42 -4.13 9.17 -16.65
C HIS A 42 -3.38 7.84 -16.74
N ASP A 43 -3.99 6.77 -17.22
CA ASP A 43 -3.29 5.50 -17.43
C ASP A 43 -2.13 5.69 -18.41
N PRO A 44 -0.87 5.48 -17.96
CA PRO A 44 0.31 5.65 -18.82
C PRO A 44 0.38 4.64 -19.96
N ALA A 45 -0.36 3.54 -19.86
CA ALA A 45 -0.45 2.47 -20.86
C ALA A 45 -1.81 2.44 -21.56
N ALA A 46 -2.56 3.56 -21.56
CA ALA A 46 -3.85 3.63 -22.26
C ALA A 46 -3.72 3.23 -23.73
N GLY A 47 -4.56 2.29 -24.16
CA GLY A 47 -4.58 1.78 -25.55
C GLY A 47 -3.53 0.69 -25.85
N VAL A 48 -2.68 0.32 -24.88
CA VAL A 48 -1.78 -0.84 -25.01
C VAL A 48 -2.53 -2.09 -24.57
N ALA A 49 -2.54 -3.14 -25.42
CA ALA A 49 -3.17 -4.41 -25.06
C ALA A 49 -2.44 -5.05 -23.87
N LEU A 50 -3.18 -5.77 -23.01
CA LEU A 50 -2.61 -6.34 -21.77
C LEU A 50 -1.41 -7.26 -22.06
N GLU A 51 -1.48 -8.06 -23.14
CA GLU A 51 -0.40 -8.96 -23.56
C GLU A 51 0.89 -8.23 -23.95
N ASP A 52 0.79 -6.99 -24.41
CA ASP A 52 1.92 -6.16 -24.86
C ASP A 52 2.54 -5.32 -23.72
N LYS A 53 1.88 -5.25 -22.56
CA LYS A 53 2.42 -4.56 -21.39
C LYS A 53 3.60 -5.35 -20.79
N ASP A 54 4.51 -4.64 -20.12
CA ASP A 54 5.56 -5.27 -19.31
C ASP A 54 4.99 -5.97 -18.06
N LEU A 55 5.84 -6.64 -17.29
CA LEU A 55 5.43 -7.36 -16.07
C LEU A 55 4.65 -6.45 -15.11
N TYR A 56 5.12 -5.22 -14.94
CA TYR A 56 4.53 -4.26 -14.02
C TYR A 56 3.17 -3.76 -14.52
N GLY A 57 3.08 -3.38 -15.79
CA GLY A 57 1.82 -2.98 -16.43
C GLY A 57 0.80 -4.10 -16.53
N LYS A 58 1.23 -5.38 -16.63
CA LYS A 58 0.35 -6.54 -16.52
C LYS A 58 -0.17 -6.77 -15.11
N ALA A 59 0.59 -6.35 -14.10
CA ALA A 59 0.21 -6.51 -12.70
C ALA A 59 -0.87 -5.51 -12.27
N PHE A 60 -0.73 -4.26 -12.67
CA PHE A 60 -1.70 -3.20 -12.34
C PHE A 60 -1.43 -1.86 -13.08
N ILE A 61 -2.47 -1.04 -13.21
CA ILE A 61 -2.36 0.39 -13.50
C ILE A 61 -2.13 1.09 -12.16
N GLN A 62 -1.05 1.85 -12.05
CA GLN A 62 -0.68 2.57 -10.83
C GLN A 62 -0.55 4.07 -11.11
N LEU A 63 -1.27 4.87 -10.31
CA LEU A 63 -1.11 6.32 -10.28
C LEU A 63 -0.89 6.78 -8.83
N GLY A 64 0.12 7.62 -8.62
CA GLY A 64 0.45 8.17 -7.30
C GLY A 64 -0.04 9.61 -7.11
N ASN A 65 -0.23 10.01 -5.86
CA ASN A 65 -0.61 11.35 -5.43
C ASN A 65 -1.86 11.92 -6.11
N LEU A 66 -2.91 11.09 -6.25
CA LEU A 66 -4.19 11.51 -6.80
C LEU A 66 -4.81 12.66 -6.00
N TRP A 67 -4.53 12.72 -4.69
CA TRP A 67 -5.03 13.78 -3.81
C TRP A 67 -4.63 15.19 -4.24
N GLN A 68 -3.54 15.33 -4.97
CA GLN A 68 -3.09 16.63 -5.50
C GLN A 68 -3.91 17.09 -6.71
N HIS A 69 -4.46 16.15 -7.45
CA HIS A 69 -5.17 16.41 -8.70
C HIS A 69 -6.68 16.52 -8.52
N ASN A 70 -7.22 16.05 -7.38
CA ASN A 70 -8.65 16.06 -7.13
C ASN A 70 -8.98 16.30 -5.65
N ALA A 71 -9.79 17.33 -5.38
CA ALA A 71 -10.20 17.72 -4.04
C ALA A 71 -11.03 16.65 -3.33
N GLN A 72 -11.87 15.90 -4.05
CA GLN A 72 -12.68 14.82 -3.47
C GLN A 72 -11.80 13.62 -3.08
N VAL A 73 -10.85 13.23 -3.93
CA VAL A 73 -9.87 12.19 -3.57
C VAL A 73 -9.07 12.61 -2.35
N LYS A 74 -8.70 13.90 -2.26
CA LYS A 74 -8.03 14.44 -1.08
C LYS A 74 -8.83 14.20 0.21
N GLU A 75 -10.15 14.32 0.18
CA GLU A 75 -11.00 14.07 1.37
C GLU A 75 -10.87 12.62 1.86
N LEU A 76 -10.82 11.63 0.95
CA LEU A 76 -10.60 10.23 1.31
C LEU A 76 -9.19 10.00 1.85
N VAL A 77 -8.16 10.52 1.16
CA VAL A 77 -6.75 10.38 1.57
C VAL A 77 -6.49 11.02 2.93
N PHE A 78 -7.16 12.15 3.24
CA PHE A 78 -7.06 12.88 4.50
C PHE A 78 -8.06 12.38 5.57
N CYS A 79 -8.65 11.22 5.37
CA CYS A 79 -9.60 10.63 6.32
C CYS A 79 -8.96 10.43 7.70
N LYS A 80 -9.38 11.23 8.69
CA LYS A 80 -8.86 11.19 10.06
C LYS A 80 -9.02 9.81 10.72
N ARG A 81 -10.08 9.06 10.37
CA ARG A 81 -10.30 7.70 10.89
C ARG A 81 -9.15 6.78 10.46
N LEU A 82 -8.82 6.75 9.17
CA LEU A 82 -7.74 5.90 8.65
C LEU A 82 -6.39 6.32 9.22
N ALA A 83 -6.09 7.62 9.28
CA ALA A 83 -4.85 8.14 9.84
C ALA A 83 -4.70 7.84 11.33
N ARG A 84 -5.80 7.89 12.13
CA ARG A 84 -5.80 7.48 13.53
C ARG A 84 -5.51 6.00 13.69
N LEU A 85 -6.19 5.14 12.93
CA LEU A 85 -5.93 3.69 12.95
C LEU A 85 -4.47 3.39 12.60
N ALA A 86 -3.92 4.04 11.58
CA ALA A 86 -2.51 3.91 11.20
C ALA A 86 -1.58 4.29 12.35
N SER A 87 -1.85 5.43 13.03
CA SER A 87 -1.08 5.92 14.18
C SER A 87 -1.09 4.91 15.35
N GLU A 88 -2.27 4.36 15.69
CA GLU A 88 -2.44 3.37 16.76
C GLU A 88 -1.69 2.06 16.43
N LEU A 89 -1.78 1.57 15.18
CA LEU A 89 -1.13 0.33 14.74
C LEU A 89 0.40 0.43 14.79
N ILE A 90 0.99 1.51 14.28
CA ILE A 90 2.46 1.67 14.29
C ILE A 90 3.00 2.23 15.62
N GLY A 91 2.11 2.54 16.58
CA GLY A 91 2.50 2.98 17.92
C GLY A 91 3.21 4.34 17.94
N THR A 92 2.63 5.33 17.26
CA THR A 92 3.11 6.72 17.25
C THR A 92 1.98 7.68 17.61
N ALA A 93 2.31 8.86 18.16
CA ALA A 93 1.32 9.87 18.49
C ALA A 93 0.78 10.61 17.25
N SER A 94 1.49 10.59 16.15
CA SER A 94 1.12 11.33 14.94
C SER A 94 1.60 10.61 13.69
N VAL A 95 0.86 10.79 12.61
CA VAL A 95 1.25 10.29 11.28
C VAL A 95 1.16 11.37 10.21
N ARG A 96 2.07 11.26 9.27
CA ARG A 96 2.08 11.98 8.00
C ARG A 96 1.61 11.09 6.86
N LEU A 97 1.06 11.71 5.83
CA LEU A 97 0.99 11.09 4.51
C LEU A 97 2.40 10.90 3.97
N TYR A 98 2.71 9.72 3.42
CA TYR A 98 3.85 9.57 2.55
C TYR A 98 3.44 9.80 1.10
N HIS A 99 2.51 8.99 0.58
CA HIS A 99 1.78 9.22 -0.66
C HIS A 99 0.50 8.37 -0.69
N ASP A 100 -0.38 8.63 -1.66
CA ASP A 100 -1.50 7.76 -2.01
C ASP A 100 -1.32 7.23 -3.43
N GLN A 101 -2.02 6.15 -3.75
CA GLN A 101 -2.03 5.62 -5.11
C GLN A 101 -3.28 4.80 -5.41
N SER A 102 -3.77 4.87 -6.64
CA SER A 102 -4.70 3.88 -7.17
C SER A 102 -3.95 2.69 -7.73
N LEU A 103 -4.48 1.50 -7.51
CA LEU A 103 -3.93 0.22 -7.94
C LEU A 103 -5.03 -0.59 -8.61
N TYR A 104 -5.13 -0.53 -9.92
CA TYR A 104 -6.17 -1.21 -10.68
C TYR A 104 -5.58 -2.39 -11.44
N LYS A 105 -6.12 -3.57 -11.21
CA LYS A 105 -5.75 -4.80 -11.92
C LYS A 105 -6.82 -5.11 -12.95
N GLU A 106 -6.45 -5.08 -14.22
CA GLU A 106 -7.36 -5.34 -15.34
C GLU A 106 -7.92 -6.77 -15.31
N PRO A 107 -9.03 -7.05 -16.01
CA PRO A 107 -9.46 -8.42 -16.28
C PRO A 107 -8.30 -9.21 -16.89
N SER A 108 -8.08 -10.42 -16.46
CA SER A 108 -6.93 -11.26 -16.85
C SER A 108 -5.56 -10.69 -16.46
N GLY A 109 -5.52 -9.63 -15.66
CA GLY A 109 -4.28 -9.03 -15.19
C GLY A 109 -3.41 -10.02 -14.40
N GLY A 110 -2.09 -9.93 -14.59
CA GLY A 110 -1.10 -10.83 -14.02
C GLY A 110 -0.95 -10.72 -12.51
N ILE A 111 -0.11 -11.56 -11.96
CA ILE A 111 0.26 -11.49 -10.54
C ILE A 111 1.05 -10.21 -10.24
N THR A 112 0.94 -9.71 -9.03
CA THR A 112 1.93 -8.80 -8.44
C THR A 112 2.88 -9.66 -7.63
N PRO A 113 4.16 -9.80 -8.03
CA PRO A 113 5.13 -10.65 -7.34
C PRO A 113 5.32 -10.30 -5.87
N TRP A 114 5.81 -11.26 -5.09
CA TRP A 114 6.22 -11.03 -3.71
C TRP A 114 7.22 -9.89 -3.59
N HIS A 115 6.94 -8.97 -2.66
CA HIS A 115 7.79 -7.81 -2.36
C HIS A 115 7.55 -7.28 -0.95
N VAL A 116 8.35 -6.30 -0.58
CA VAL A 116 8.14 -5.42 0.58
C VAL A 116 8.17 -3.97 0.09
N ASP A 117 7.26 -3.15 0.54
CA ASP A 117 7.15 -1.75 0.09
C ASP A 117 8.34 -0.91 0.52
N GLN A 118 8.77 -1.08 1.76
CA GLN A 118 9.77 -0.19 2.38
C GLN A 118 11.17 -0.29 1.74
N GLN A 119 11.44 -1.30 0.91
CA GLN A 119 12.68 -1.31 0.13
C GLN A 119 12.78 -0.12 -0.84
N TYR A 120 11.63 0.43 -1.27
CA TYR A 120 11.56 1.58 -2.16
C TYR A 120 11.63 2.91 -1.42
N TRP A 121 11.26 2.92 -0.14
CA TRP A 121 11.11 4.14 0.64
C TRP A 121 12.41 4.53 1.33
N PRO A 122 12.85 5.80 1.20
CA PRO A 122 14.08 6.31 1.82
C PRO A 122 13.88 6.66 3.30
N MET A 123 13.22 5.80 4.05
CA MET A 123 12.87 5.98 5.46
C MET A 123 13.91 5.36 6.37
N ASP A 124 14.28 6.07 7.46
CA ASP A 124 15.30 5.63 8.43
C ASP A 124 14.76 4.65 9.47
N SER A 125 13.45 4.51 9.58
CA SER A 125 12.80 3.61 10.53
C SER A 125 11.68 2.78 9.89
N SER A 126 11.20 1.76 10.61
CA SER A 126 10.10 0.88 10.17
C SER A 126 8.70 1.38 10.54
N LYS A 127 8.59 2.61 11.04
CA LYS A 127 7.30 3.19 11.43
C LYS A 127 6.53 3.73 10.24
N SER A 128 6.15 2.84 9.35
CA SER A 128 5.33 3.08 8.18
C SER A 128 4.28 1.99 8.02
N VAL A 129 3.15 2.34 7.47
CA VAL A 129 2.03 1.42 7.24
C VAL A 129 1.23 1.84 6.02
N THR A 130 0.85 0.87 5.20
CA THR A 130 -0.03 1.05 4.05
C THR A 130 -1.45 0.64 4.42
N ALA A 131 -2.43 1.55 4.27
CA ALA A 131 -3.83 1.20 4.22
C ALA A 131 -4.20 0.80 2.79
N TRP A 132 -4.68 -0.42 2.59
CA TRP A 132 -5.21 -0.91 1.32
C TRP A 132 -6.73 -0.95 1.37
N ILE A 133 -7.37 -0.16 0.50
CA ILE A 133 -8.80 0.12 0.51
C ILE A 133 -9.38 -0.41 -0.80
N PRO A 134 -10.04 -1.58 -0.81
CA PRO A 134 -10.78 -2.03 -1.98
C PRO A 134 -11.95 -1.08 -2.24
N LEU A 135 -12.13 -0.67 -3.49
CA LEU A 135 -13.21 0.21 -3.91
C LEU A 135 -14.47 -0.58 -4.34
N GLN A 136 -14.45 -1.88 -4.16
CA GLN A 136 -15.52 -2.83 -4.47
C GLN A 136 -15.33 -4.09 -3.64
N SER A 137 -16.36 -4.94 -3.51
CA SER A 137 -16.16 -6.29 -3.02
C SER A 137 -15.11 -6.99 -3.87
N THR A 138 -14.11 -7.59 -3.23
CA THR A 138 -12.95 -8.17 -3.89
C THR A 138 -12.82 -9.64 -3.47
N PRO A 139 -13.47 -10.57 -4.19
CA PRO A 139 -13.30 -12.02 -3.96
C PRO A 139 -11.87 -12.46 -4.31
N VAL A 140 -11.49 -13.65 -3.87
CA VAL A 140 -10.12 -14.18 -4.05
C VAL A 140 -9.72 -14.24 -5.53
N GLU A 141 -10.67 -14.50 -6.43
CA GLU A 141 -10.49 -14.59 -7.87
C GLU A 141 -10.11 -13.25 -8.54
N MET A 142 -10.41 -12.12 -7.87
CA MET A 142 -9.98 -10.78 -8.30
C MET A 142 -8.53 -10.45 -7.92
N GLY A 143 -7.84 -11.31 -7.16
CA GLY A 143 -6.47 -11.09 -6.73
C GLY A 143 -6.35 -10.00 -5.65
N PRO A 144 -6.99 -10.15 -4.46
CA PRO A 144 -6.70 -9.33 -3.30
C PRO A 144 -5.27 -9.56 -2.81
N LEU A 145 -4.85 -8.78 -1.80
CA LEU A 145 -3.54 -8.96 -1.20
C LEU A 145 -3.44 -10.32 -0.50
N CYS A 146 -2.24 -10.89 -0.61
CA CYS A 146 -1.80 -12.05 0.15
C CYS A 146 -0.58 -11.64 0.98
N PHE A 147 -0.61 -11.91 2.28
CA PHE A 147 0.42 -11.51 3.23
C PHE A 147 1.23 -12.70 3.70
N GLY A 148 2.55 -12.51 3.88
CA GLY A 148 3.40 -13.42 4.62
C GLY A 148 3.36 -13.08 6.11
N ARG A 149 2.63 -13.88 6.90
CA ARG A 149 2.42 -13.65 8.34
C ARG A 149 3.74 -13.56 9.11
N GLY A 150 3.94 -12.47 9.87
CA GLY A 150 5.13 -12.24 10.68
C GLY A 150 6.41 -11.98 9.88
N SER A 151 6.32 -11.82 8.57
CA SER A 151 7.49 -11.66 7.69
C SER A 151 8.24 -10.35 7.91
N HIS A 152 7.59 -9.30 8.40
CA HIS A 152 8.19 -8.01 8.69
C HIS A 152 9.29 -8.11 9.78
N LEU A 153 9.23 -9.12 10.64
CA LEU A 153 10.24 -9.44 11.65
C LEU A 153 11.44 -10.20 11.08
N LYS A 154 11.36 -10.64 9.82
CA LYS A 154 12.44 -11.37 9.13
C LYS A 154 13.20 -10.43 8.21
N TYR A 155 14.48 -10.73 8.01
CA TYR A 155 15.31 -9.99 7.05
C TYR A 155 15.24 -10.66 5.67
N ILE A 156 14.07 -10.54 5.00
CA ILE A 156 13.82 -11.17 3.69
C ILE A 156 13.50 -10.08 2.68
N ALA A 157 14.09 -10.16 1.49
CA ALA A 157 13.79 -9.33 0.31
C ALA A 157 13.93 -7.81 0.51
N ARG A 158 14.73 -7.36 1.47
CA ARG A 158 14.86 -5.93 1.77
C ARG A 158 15.63 -5.13 0.71
N ASP A 159 16.20 -5.81 -0.27
CA ASP A 159 16.98 -5.26 -1.39
C ASP A 159 16.59 -5.86 -2.75
N VAL A 160 15.50 -6.62 -2.81
CA VAL A 160 15.04 -7.31 -4.03
C VAL A 160 13.89 -6.55 -4.67
N LYS A 161 14.08 -6.10 -5.92
CA LYS A 161 13.03 -5.41 -6.70
C LYS A 161 11.95 -6.38 -7.16
N ILE A 162 10.73 -5.88 -7.35
CA ILE A 162 9.62 -6.61 -7.96
C ILE A 162 10.04 -7.14 -9.34
N SER A 163 9.98 -8.47 -9.51
CA SER A 163 10.36 -9.17 -10.73
C SER A 163 9.96 -10.65 -10.62
N ASP A 164 10.03 -11.41 -11.72
CA ASP A 164 9.90 -12.87 -11.69
C ASP A 164 10.97 -13.51 -10.78
N GLU A 165 12.15 -12.91 -10.73
CA GLU A 165 13.23 -13.37 -9.85
C GLU A 165 12.88 -13.13 -8.37
N SER A 166 12.25 -11.99 -8.02
CA SER A 166 11.78 -11.75 -6.65
C SER A 166 10.73 -12.78 -6.24
N GLU A 167 9.78 -13.09 -7.12
CA GLU A 167 8.76 -14.11 -6.86
C GLU A 167 9.42 -15.45 -6.53
N ARG A 168 10.41 -15.86 -7.33
CA ARG A 168 11.13 -17.13 -7.12
C ARG A 168 11.92 -17.16 -5.81
N ILE A 169 12.72 -16.12 -5.56
CA ILE A 169 13.59 -16.04 -4.37
C ILE A 169 12.76 -15.97 -3.10
N ILE A 170 11.74 -15.11 -3.09
CA ILE A 170 10.92 -14.88 -1.90
C ILE A 170 10.04 -16.11 -1.62
N THR A 171 9.47 -16.74 -2.63
CA THR A 171 8.73 -18.01 -2.47
C THR A 171 9.61 -19.09 -1.83
N GLN A 172 10.89 -19.20 -2.21
CA GLN A 172 11.80 -20.14 -1.58
C GLN A 172 12.10 -19.77 -0.11
N ALA A 173 12.27 -18.48 0.19
CA ALA A 173 12.47 -18.00 1.54
C ALA A 173 11.24 -18.24 2.43
N ILE A 174 10.03 -17.98 1.92
CA ILE A 174 8.75 -18.27 2.61
C ILE A 174 8.66 -19.74 3.01
N LYS A 175 8.97 -20.66 2.07
CA LYS A 175 8.98 -22.10 2.34
C LYS A 175 10.03 -22.48 3.39
N LYS A 176 11.24 -21.97 3.26
CA LYS A 176 12.36 -22.24 4.19
C LYS A 176 12.04 -21.76 5.61
N GLU A 177 11.52 -20.55 5.73
CA GLU A 177 11.19 -19.92 7.02
C GLU A 177 9.81 -20.34 7.56
N LYS A 178 9.08 -21.19 6.82
CA LYS A 178 7.71 -21.66 7.15
C LYS A 178 6.75 -20.51 7.44
N ILE A 179 6.84 -19.45 6.64
CA ILE A 179 5.93 -18.31 6.73
C ILE A 179 4.56 -18.74 6.20
N ILE A 180 3.52 -18.42 6.95
CA ILE A 180 2.14 -18.73 6.56
C ILE A 180 1.66 -17.63 5.62
N GLU A 181 1.17 -18.02 4.46
CA GLU A 181 0.54 -17.14 3.48
C GLU A 181 -0.95 -17.00 3.83
N ILE A 182 -1.42 -15.76 3.95
CA ILE A 182 -2.83 -15.46 4.25
C ILE A 182 -3.39 -14.61 3.12
N GLN A 183 -4.45 -15.10 2.49
CA GLN A 183 -5.22 -14.37 1.49
C GLN A 183 -6.71 -14.56 1.78
N GLU A 184 -7.41 -13.44 1.91
CA GLU A 184 -8.83 -13.40 2.25
C GLU A 184 -9.58 -12.51 1.25
N PRO A 185 -10.87 -12.78 0.99
CA PRO A 185 -11.71 -11.86 0.25
C PRO A 185 -11.99 -10.61 1.08
N TYR A 186 -12.31 -9.51 0.44
CA TYR A 186 -12.72 -8.26 1.09
C TYR A 186 -14.18 -7.95 0.76
N ALA A 187 -14.97 -7.63 1.77
CA ALA A 187 -16.25 -6.95 1.57
C ALA A 187 -16.01 -5.46 1.26
N LEU A 188 -16.99 -4.79 0.66
CA LEU A 188 -16.96 -3.34 0.55
C LEU A 188 -16.94 -2.74 1.96
N GLY A 189 -16.09 -1.74 2.20
CA GLY A 189 -15.91 -1.14 3.52
C GLY A 189 -14.76 -1.71 4.35
N ASP A 190 -14.25 -2.90 4.00
CA ASP A 190 -13.07 -3.47 4.64
C ASP A 190 -11.81 -2.69 4.27
N VAL A 191 -10.85 -2.70 5.18
CA VAL A 191 -9.52 -2.10 4.94
C VAL A 191 -8.47 -2.99 5.57
N SER A 192 -7.41 -3.32 4.86
CA SER A 192 -6.23 -3.91 5.48
C SER A 192 -5.13 -2.87 5.70
N PHE A 193 -4.37 -3.09 6.75
CA PHE A 193 -3.15 -2.33 7.04
C PHE A 193 -1.97 -3.28 7.08
N HIS A 194 -0.85 -2.92 6.46
CA HIS A 194 0.38 -3.72 6.53
C HIS A 194 1.61 -2.83 6.71
N SER A 195 2.54 -3.31 7.53
CA SER A 195 3.84 -2.65 7.72
C SER A 195 4.64 -2.65 6.43
N GLY A 196 5.42 -1.59 6.20
CA GLY A 196 6.24 -1.48 5.00
C GLY A 196 7.20 -2.65 4.76
N TRP A 197 7.58 -3.41 5.80
CA TRP A 197 8.43 -4.60 5.69
C TRP A 197 7.66 -5.92 5.60
N THR A 198 6.34 -5.91 5.59
CA THR A 198 5.56 -7.13 5.42
C THR A 198 5.64 -7.63 3.99
N LEU A 199 6.07 -8.88 3.81
CA LEU A 199 5.99 -9.55 2.52
C LEU A 199 4.54 -9.63 2.09
N HIS A 200 4.26 -9.15 0.89
CA HIS A 200 2.94 -9.29 0.30
C HIS A 200 3.03 -9.43 -1.22
N ARG A 201 1.96 -9.96 -1.78
CA ARG A 201 1.75 -10.11 -3.22
C ARG A 201 0.26 -9.97 -3.55
N ALA A 202 -0.10 -10.00 -4.82
CA ALA A 202 -1.48 -10.18 -5.24
C ALA A 202 -1.57 -11.24 -6.32
N GLY A 203 -2.60 -12.07 -6.27
CA GLY A 203 -2.92 -13.01 -7.34
C GLY A 203 -3.27 -12.32 -8.65
N GLY A 204 -3.35 -13.08 -9.73
CA GLY A 204 -3.94 -12.60 -10.98
C GLY A 204 -5.45 -12.38 -10.81
N ASN A 205 -6.00 -11.51 -11.64
CA ASN A 205 -7.44 -11.31 -11.71
C ASN A 205 -8.04 -12.23 -12.77
N THR A 206 -8.76 -13.24 -12.36
CA THR A 206 -9.40 -14.19 -13.26
C THR A 206 -10.86 -13.86 -13.59
N THR A 207 -11.33 -12.69 -13.13
CA THR A 207 -12.69 -12.21 -13.38
C THR A 207 -12.75 -11.30 -14.61
N GLU A 208 -13.96 -11.02 -15.08
CA GLU A 208 -14.20 -10.10 -16.19
C GLU A 208 -14.24 -8.61 -15.78
N GLN A 209 -14.08 -8.33 -14.49
CA GLN A 209 -14.09 -6.97 -13.95
C GLN A 209 -12.70 -6.58 -13.43
N ALA A 210 -12.32 -5.32 -13.60
CA ALA A 210 -11.10 -4.82 -13.01
C ALA A 210 -11.20 -4.84 -11.47
N ARG A 211 -10.15 -5.30 -10.78
CA ARG A 211 -9.97 -5.12 -9.34
C ARG A 211 -9.48 -3.70 -9.08
N LYS A 212 -10.26 -2.94 -8.31
CA LYS A 212 -10.02 -1.53 -8.01
C LYS A 212 -9.66 -1.35 -6.55
N ALA A 213 -8.51 -0.78 -6.28
CA ALA A 213 -8.09 -0.44 -4.92
C ALA A 213 -7.44 0.94 -4.89
N HIS A 214 -7.53 1.59 -3.74
CA HIS A 214 -6.79 2.79 -3.40
C HIS A 214 -5.94 2.52 -2.17
N THR A 215 -4.74 3.05 -2.12
CA THR A 215 -3.85 2.92 -0.96
C THR A 215 -3.45 4.28 -0.44
N VAL A 216 -3.30 4.35 0.89
CA VAL A 216 -2.74 5.51 1.57
C VAL A 216 -1.60 5.03 2.45
N ILE A 217 -0.42 5.55 2.20
CA ILE A 217 0.78 5.20 2.97
C ILE A 217 1.03 6.26 4.03
N TYR A 218 1.10 5.81 5.27
CA TYR A 218 1.37 6.64 6.44
C TYR A 218 2.77 6.36 6.98
N MET A 219 3.39 7.40 7.54
CA MET A 219 4.65 7.31 8.27
C MET A 219 4.58 8.11 9.56
N ASP A 220 5.43 7.77 10.53
CA ASP A 220 5.62 8.56 11.75
C ASP A 220 5.88 10.03 11.40
N GLU A 221 5.31 10.97 12.15
CA GLU A 221 5.56 12.41 11.96
C GLU A 221 7.06 12.75 12.00
N GLN A 222 7.85 12.01 12.78
CA GLN A 222 9.27 12.21 12.97
C GLN A 222 10.13 11.38 12.01
N MET A 223 9.53 10.72 11.01
CA MET A 223 10.27 9.96 10.01
C MET A 223 11.35 10.80 9.34
N ARG A 224 12.58 10.29 9.30
CA ARG A 224 13.71 10.97 8.69
C ARG A 224 14.11 10.37 7.37
N LEU A 225 14.66 11.22 6.51
CA LEU A 225 15.24 10.79 5.25
C LEU A 225 16.54 10.01 5.51
N LYS A 226 16.59 8.79 5.02
CA LYS A 226 17.76 7.92 5.16
C LYS A 226 18.94 8.48 4.36
N GLU A 227 20.12 8.57 4.98
CA GLU A 227 21.32 9.13 4.37
C GLU A 227 21.89 8.26 3.24
N THR A 228 21.94 6.93 3.45
CA THR A 228 22.41 5.98 2.42
C THR A 228 21.22 5.32 1.74
N ARG A 229 21.11 5.47 0.44
CA ARG A 229 19.95 5.03 -0.35
C ARG A 229 20.34 4.18 -1.54
N SER A 230 19.49 3.20 -1.87
CA SER A 230 19.51 2.53 -3.15
C SER A 230 19.00 3.47 -4.26
N GLN A 231 19.18 3.09 -5.54
CA GLN A 231 18.63 3.87 -6.64
C GLN A 231 17.10 3.99 -6.57
N ASN A 232 16.39 2.94 -6.13
CA ASN A 232 14.95 3.00 -5.95
C ASN A 232 14.55 4.02 -4.89
N GLN A 233 15.23 4.00 -3.75
CA GLN A 233 15.01 4.97 -2.66
C GLN A 233 15.34 6.40 -3.07
N GLU A 234 16.33 6.58 -3.94
CA GLU A 234 16.65 7.91 -4.48
C GLU A 234 15.56 8.40 -5.44
N ASN A 235 15.00 7.52 -6.29
CA ASN A 235 13.87 7.85 -7.15
C ASN A 235 12.65 8.28 -6.32
N ASP A 236 12.36 7.54 -5.24
CA ASP A 236 11.27 7.86 -4.30
C ASP A 236 11.52 9.19 -3.56
N ARG A 237 12.77 9.45 -3.15
CA ARG A 237 13.15 10.73 -2.55
C ARG A 237 12.81 11.89 -3.47
N ILE A 238 13.20 11.79 -4.73
CA ILE A 238 12.93 12.82 -5.74
C ILE A 238 11.42 13.03 -5.92
N SER A 239 10.65 11.93 -5.94
CA SER A 239 9.20 11.98 -6.20
C SER A 239 8.38 12.52 -5.01
N TRP A 240 8.77 12.17 -3.77
CA TRP A 240 7.89 12.33 -2.62
C TRP A 240 8.46 13.19 -1.48
N CYS A 241 9.78 13.27 -1.33
CA CYS A 241 10.39 13.93 -0.18
C CYS A 241 10.79 15.40 -0.44
N GLY A 242 10.66 15.88 -1.67
CA GLY A 242 11.02 17.26 -2.04
C GLY A 242 12.49 17.59 -1.73
N ASP A 243 12.72 18.78 -1.17
CA ASP A 243 14.05 19.27 -0.81
C ASP A 243 14.52 18.84 0.59
N THR A 244 13.94 17.75 1.13
CA THR A 244 14.36 17.22 2.45
C THR A 244 15.83 16.83 2.40
N ALA A 245 16.62 17.40 3.31
CA ALA A 245 18.04 17.06 3.46
C ALA A 245 18.21 15.68 4.11
N ASP A 246 19.34 15.03 3.86
CA ASP A 246 19.69 13.75 4.48
C ASP A 246 19.68 13.84 6.00
N GLY A 247 19.08 12.86 6.67
CA GLY A 247 18.90 12.84 8.12
C GLY A 247 17.85 13.81 8.68
N ALA A 248 17.28 14.67 7.85
CA ALA A 248 16.20 15.57 8.27
C ALA A 248 14.84 14.89 8.30
N VAL A 249 13.89 15.45 9.04
CA VAL A 249 12.50 14.96 9.07
C VAL A 249 11.85 15.20 7.70
N ILE A 250 11.21 14.17 7.15
CA ILE A 250 10.45 14.27 5.90
C ILE A 250 9.16 15.06 6.17
N ASN A 251 9.14 16.35 5.85
CA ASN A 251 8.04 17.26 6.18
C ASN A 251 7.67 18.24 5.06
N GLY A 252 7.92 17.84 3.82
CA GLY A 252 7.61 18.63 2.64
C GLY A 252 6.10 18.83 2.40
N PRO A 253 5.73 19.64 1.39
CA PRO A 253 4.33 19.88 1.04
C PRO A 253 3.55 18.63 0.66
N LEU A 254 4.23 17.58 0.15
CA LEU A 254 3.64 16.31 -0.25
C LEU A 254 3.38 15.38 0.94
N THR A 255 3.95 15.67 2.11
CA THR A 255 3.88 14.81 3.29
C THR A 255 3.23 15.51 4.49
N PRO A 256 1.99 16.03 4.34
CA PRO A 256 1.29 16.73 5.41
C PRO A 256 0.98 15.79 6.58
N ILE A 257 0.85 16.38 7.78
CA ILE A 257 0.34 15.64 8.95
C ILE A 257 -1.15 15.37 8.75
N LEU A 258 -1.57 14.12 8.91
CA LEU A 258 -2.97 13.71 8.77
C LEU A 258 -3.66 13.47 10.12
N TYR A 259 -2.91 13.11 11.14
CA TYR A 259 -3.43 12.89 12.48
C TYR A 259 -2.38 13.19 13.55
N ARG A 260 -2.84 13.76 14.67
CA ARG A 260 -2.14 13.85 15.95
C ARG A 260 -3.09 13.41 17.06
N ALA A 261 -2.60 12.60 17.97
CA ALA A 261 -3.30 12.34 19.23
C ALA A 261 -3.26 13.61 20.09
N ASP A 262 -4.36 13.92 20.75
CA ASP A 262 -4.49 15.05 21.66
C ASP A 262 -3.61 14.86 22.92
#